data_32af66e4658e6d86e36831e79dfb7cc1
#
_entry.id   32af66e4658e6d86e36831e79dfb7cc1
#
_cell.length_a   1.000
_cell.length_b   1.000
_cell.length_c   1.000
_cell.angle_alpha   90.00
_cell.angle_beta   90.00
_cell.angle_gamma   90.00
#
_symmetry.space_group_name_H-M   'P 1'
#
loop_
_entity.id
_entity.type
_entity.pdbx_description
1 polymer ?
#
loop_
_entity_poly.entity_id
_entity_poly.type
_entity_poly.pdbx_seq_one_letter_code
_entity_poly.pdbx_strand_id
1 'polypeptide(L)' 'MPAPIVYTIRGCDACVKLLKKWDADGVPYDERRVELSQTTLDEARKYGDMVPIVVWPDGRVEQGFEGHLGCFI' A
#
# COMPACT_ATOMS: atom_id res chain seq x y z
N MET A 1 -2.40 11.02 -15.54
CA MET A 1 -2.03 9.60 -15.50
C MET A 1 -2.62 8.97 -14.26
N PRO A 2 -3.16 7.75 -14.34
CA PRO A 2 -3.68 7.10 -13.15
C PRO A 2 -2.55 6.81 -12.16
N ALA A 3 -2.83 7.05 -10.89
CA ALA A 3 -1.88 6.78 -9.82
C ALA A 3 -2.06 5.33 -9.31
N PRO A 4 -1.00 4.70 -8.81
CA PRO A 4 -1.16 3.40 -8.17
C PRO A 4 -1.98 3.54 -6.89
N ILE A 5 -2.72 2.47 -6.55
CA ILE A 5 -3.42 2.37 -5.28
C ILE A 5 -2.47 1.69 -4.30
N VAL A 6 -2.33 2.27 -3.10
CA VAL A 6 -1.51 1.66 -2.06
C VAL A 6 -2.37 1.45 -0.81
N TYR A 7 -2.45 0.19 -0.38
CA TYR A 7 -3.14 -0.16 0.86
C TYR A 7 -2.13 -0.13 2.01
N THR A 8 -2.46 0.58 3.06
CA THR A 8 -1.60 0.78 4.22
C THR A 8 -2.36 0.52 5.50
N ILE A 9 -1.64 0.42 6.61
CA ILE A 9 -2.23 0.38 7.94
C ILE A 9 -1.45 1.30 8.87
N ARG A 10 -2.13 1.86 9.85
CA ARG A 10 -1.52 2.73 10.84
C ARG A 10 -0.44 1.98 11.62
N GLY A 11 0.70 2.64 11.84
CA GLY A 11 1.79 2.09 12.62
C GLY A 11 2.69 1.11 11.86
N CYS A 12 2.55 1.02 10.55
CA CYS A 12 3.38 0.15 9.72
C CYS A 12 4.59 0.91 9.18
N ASP A 13 5.78 0.58 9.65
CA ASP A 13 7.01 1.24 9.23
C ASP A 13 7.27 1.10 7.73
N ALA A 14 7.01 -0.07 7.17
CA ALA A 14 7.19 -0.28 5.73
C ALA A 14 6.28 0.62 4.91
N CYS A 15 5.03 0.81 5.34
CA CYS A 15 4.11 1.73 4.69
C CYS A 15 4.63 3.17 4.76
N VAL A 16 5.09 3.59 5.92
CA VAL A 16 5.62 4.94 6.13
C VAL A 16 6.82 5.17 5.22
N LYS A 17 7.74 4.23 5.17
CA LYS A 17 8.95 4.34 4.34
C LYS A 17 8.61 4.44 2.86
N LEU A 18 7.67 3.63 2.39
CA LEU A 18 7.23 3.66 0.99
C LEU A 18 6.65 5.02 0.63
N LEU A 19 5.74 5.53 1.45
CA LEU A 19 5.08 6.80 1.16
C LEU A 19 6.06 7.98 1.25
N LYS A 20 6.99 7.94 2.19
CA LYS A 20 8.05 8.96 2.28
C LYS A 20 8.91 8.99 1.01
N LYS A 21 9.28 7.83 0.50
CA LYS A 21 10.06 7.74 -0.73
C LYS A 21 9.28 8.31 -1.91
N TRP A 22 8.01 7.93 -2.05
CA TRP A 22 7.19 8.44 -3.14
C TRP A 22 6.96 9.95 -3.03
N ASP A 23 6.76 10.47 -1.82
CA ASP A 23 6.62 11.91 -1.60
C ASP A 23 7.90 12.65 -2.01
N ALA A 24 9.06 12.11 -1.66
CA ALA A 24 10.34 12.71 -2.02
C ALA A 24 10.59 12.66 -3.53
N ASP A 25 10.15 11.59 -4.20
CA ASP A 25 10.34 11.40 -5.64
C ASP A 25 9.24 12.06 -6.48
N GLY A 26 8.21 12.62 -5.84
CA GLY A 26 7.09 13.23 -6.54
C GLY A 26 6.16 12.23 -7.21
N VAL A 27 6.13 10.99 -6.73
CA VAL A 27 5.28 9.94 -7.29
C VAL A 27 3.86 10.10 -6.74
N PRO A 28 2.83 10.26 -7.60
CA PRO A 28 1.46 10.32 -7.12
C PRO A 28 0.98 8.92 -6.69
N TYR A 29 0.09 8.88 -5.70
CA TYR A 29 -0.49 7.62 -5.23
C TYR A 29 -1.87 7.86 -4.61
N ASP A 30 -2.69 6.80 -4.57
CA ASP A 30 -3.99 6.79 -3.89
C ASP A 30 -3.84 5.90 -2.65
N GLU A 31 -3.64 6.52 -1.50
CA GLU A 31 -3.48 5.78 -0.24
C GLU A 31 -4.85 5.37 0.31
N ARG A 32 -5.00 4.07 0.61
CA ARG A 32 -6.20 3.51 1.23
C ARG A 32 -5.81 2.79 2.51
N ARG A 33 -6.21 3.35 3.63
CA ARG A 33 -5.87 2.80 4.94
C ARG A 33 -6.92 1.78 5.36
N VAL A 34 -6.46 0.54 5.56
CA VAL A 34 -7.35 -0.59 5.81
C VAL A 34 -8.04 -0.53 7.16
N GLU A 35 -7.46 0.19 8.13
CA GLU A 35 -8.07 0.32 9.45
C GLU A 35 -9.28 1.28 9.47
N LEU A 36 -9.47 2.06 8.42
CA LEU A 36 -10.55 3.05 8.36
C LEU A 36 -11.87 2.49 7.84
N SER A 37 -11.83 1.34 7.15
CA SER A 37 -13.02 0.78 6.52
C SER A 37 -12.88 -0.72 6.34
N GLN A 38 -13.93 -1.46 6.74
CA GLN A 38 -13.95 -2.91 6.52
C GLN A 38 -13.92 -3.25 5.02
N THR A 39 -14.60 -2.44 4.20
CA THR A 39 -14.58 -2.62 2.74
C THR A 39 -13.16 -2.52 2.19
N THR A 40 -12.40 -1.52 2.64
CA THR A 40 -11.01 -1.33 2.22
C THR A 40 -10.14 -2.50 2.67
N LEU A 41 -10.34 -2.99 3.90
CA LEU A 41 -9.62 -4.15 4.39
C LEU A 41 -9.92 -5.39 3.56
N ASP A 42 -11.19 -5.62 3.21
CA ASP A 42 -11.59 -6.76 2.38
C ASP A 42 -10.98 -6.67 0.98
N GLU A 43 -10.92 -5.47 0.40
CA GLU A 43 -10.28 -5.26 -0.89
C GLU A 43 -8.79 -5.59 -0.83
N ALA A 44 -8.11 -5.11 0.21
CA ALA A 44 -6.67 -5.36 0.38
C ALA A 44 -6.39 -6.85 0.52
N ARG A 45 -7.22 -7.56 1.26
CA ARG A 45 -7.05 -9.01 1.48
C ARG A 45 -7.20 -9.84 0.22
N LYS A 46 -7.86 -9.32 -0.80
CA LYS A 46 -7.94 -9.99 -2.12
C LYS A 46 -6.58 -10.04 -2.80
N TYR A 47 -5.71 -9.10 -2.48
CA TYR A 47 -4.37 -9.02 -3.06
C TYR A 47 -3.32 -9.68 -2.18
N GLY A 48 -3.54 -9.71 -0.87
CA GLY A 48 -2.60 -10.29 0.08
C GLY A 48 -2.97 -9.97 1.52
N ASP A 49 -2.16 -10.46 2.44
CA ASP A 49 -2.38 -10.29 3.87
C ASP A 49 -1.32 -9.41 4.54
N MET A 50 -0.45 -8.80 3.76
CA MET A 50 0.57 -7.87 4.26
C MET A 50 0.51 -6.55 3.51
N VAL A 51 0.60 -5.45 4.25
CA VAL A 51 0.71 -4.11 3.67
C VAL A 51 2.15 -3.61 3.84
N PRO A 52 2.64 -2.69 3.00
CA PRO A 52 1.91 -2.01 1.93
C PRO A 52 1.62 -2.93 0.75
N ILE A 53 0.45 -2.80 0.18
CA ILE A 53 0.08 -3.48 -1.07
C ILE A 53 -0.08 -2.39 -2.12
N VAL A 54 0.67 -2.49 -3.20
CA VAL A 54 0.62 -1.54 -4.31
C VAL A 54 -0.05 -2.20 -5.50
N VAL A 55 -1.12 -1.61 -5.98
CA VAL A 55 -1.82 -2.06 -7.18
C VAL A 55 -1.57 -1.02 -8.27
N TRP A 56 -0.75 -1.38 -9.24
CA TRP A 56 -0.39 -0.50 -10.35
C TRP A 56 -1.51 -0.43 -11.38
N PRO A 57 -1.59 0.68 -12.14
CA PRO A 57 -2.64 0.84 -13.18
C PRO A 57 -2.65 -0.25 -14.24
N ASP A 58 -1.53 -0.93 -14.46
CA ASP A 58 -1.42 -2.04 -15.42
C ASP A 58 -1.85 -3.39 -14.85
N GLY A 59 -2.28 -3.43 -13.58
CA GLY A 59 -2.72 -4.63 -12.90
C GLY A 59 -1.66 -5.35 -12.09
N ARG A 60 -0.41 -4.88 -12.10
CA ARG A 60 0.63 -5.48 -11.25
C ARG A 60 0.33 -5.22 -9.78
N VAL A 61 0.64 -6.20 -8.95
CA VAL A 61 0.47 -6.10 -7.50
C VAL A 61 1.80 -6.39 -6.83
N GLU A 62 2.21 -5.50 -5.93
CA GLU A 62 3.44 -5.66 -5.15
C GLU A 62 3.10 -5.58 -3.67
N GLN A 63 3.78 -6.38 -2.84
CA GLN A 63 3.63 -6.37 -1.40
C GLN A 63 4.97 -6.11 -0.73
N GLY A 64 4.93 -5.35 0.38
CA GLY A 64 6.15 -4.99 1.09
C GLY A 64 6.89 -3.84 0.43
N PHE A 65 8.07 -3.52 0.96
CA PHE A 65 8.87 -2.40 0.47
C PHE A 65 10.36 -2.70 0.65
N GLU A 66 11.11 -2.72 -0.44
CA GLU A 66 12.58 -2.87 -0.45
C GLU A 66 13.09 -4.03 0.42
N GLY A 67 12.46 -5.20 0.30
CA GLY A 67 12.83 -6.37 1.08
C GLY A 67 12.24 -6.42 2.48
N HIS A 68 11.52 -5.40 2.91
CA HIS A 68 10.77 -5.41 4.17
C HIS A 68 9.45 -6.14 3.96
N LEU A 69 9.08 -7.01 4.89
CA LEU A 69 7.87 -7.80 4.78
C LEU A 69 6.59 -6.99 5.02
N GLY A 70 6.68 -5.85 5.66
CA GLY A 70 5.49 -5.06 5.98
C GLY A 70 4.76 -5.58 7.20
N CYS A 71 3.47 -5.23 7.28
CA CYS A 71 2.62 -5.57 8.42
C CYS A 71 1.45 -6.42 7.99
N PHE A 72 1.10 -7.43 8.79
CA PHE A 72 -0.07 -8.26 8.50
C PHE A 72 -1.38 -7.52 8.79
N ILE A 73 -2.38 -7.86 8.02
CA ILE A 73 -3.74 -7.29 8.16
C ILE A 73 -4.76 -8.39 8.37
#